data_52ea6b06c1b1a9ef9a3753b0fa925d22
#
_entry.id   52ea6b06c1b1a9ef9a3753b0fa925d22
#
_cell.length_a   1.000
_cell.length_b   1.000
_cell.length_c   1.000
_cell.angle_alpha   90.00
_cell.angle_beta   90.00
_cell.angle_gamma   90.00
#
_symmetry.space_group_name_H-M   'P 1'
#
loop_
_entity.id
_entity.type
_entity.pdbx_description
1 polymer ?
#
loop_
_entity_poly.entity_id
_entity_poly.type
_entity_poly.pdbx_seq_one_letter_code
_entity_poly.pdbx_strand_id
1 'polypeptide(L)'
;MALNGYDGFLYSVGFFVAWLVALMLVAEPMRNVGRFTMADVLSFRLKQKPVRVAASIATLFVTLFYLIAQMAGAGSLVAVLLDIHDFKWQALVVGIVGVLMIVYVLVGGMKGTTYVQMIKAVLLVAGVVIMCFLVFIALRGGFSTLFNNAIDMHAASEQIKEKGYEAKDIMAPGLKYGATTATKLDFISLGISLVLGVGGLPHVLMRFYTVPTPLRRAGPLPGRSSSSVPSTS
;
A
#
# COMPACT_ATOMS: atom_id res chain seq x y z
N MET A 1 2.46 3.88 16.01
CA MET A 1 3.02 3.48 17.29
C MET A 1 3.18 4.66 18.24
N ALA A 2 3.87 5.70 17.86
CA ALA A 2 4.09 6.85 18.76
C ALA A 2 2.83 7.39 19.48
N LEU A 3 1.67 7.43 18.84
CA LEU A 3 0.42 7.94 19.41
C LEU A 3 -0.58 6.87 19.87
N ASN A 4 -0.45 5.64 19.39
CA ASN A 4 -1.44 4.57 19.60
C ASN A 4 -0.86 3.36 20.33
N GLY A 5 0.39 3.44 20.77
CA GLY A 5 1.08 2.33 21.43
C GLY A 5 1.14 1.07 20.58
N TYR A 6 1.03 -0.08 21.22
CA TYR A 6 1.05 -1.39 20.58
C TYR A 6 -0.04 -1.58 19.51
N ASP A 7 -1.21 -0.97 19.70
CA ASP A 7 -2.31 -1.06 18.73
C ASP A 7 -1.97 -0.43 17.37
N GLY A 8 -0.94 0.43 17.32
CA GLY A 8 -0.41 0.96 16.07
C GLY A 8 0.19 -0.11 15.14
N PHE A 9 0.59 -1.26 15.65
CA PHE A 9 1.05 -2.40 14.85
C PHE A 9 -0.03 -2.96 13.93
N LEU A 10 -1.30 -2.80 14.28
CA LEU A 10 -2.41 -3.26 13.44
C LEU A 10 -2.30 -2.72 12.00
N TYR A 11 -1.89 -1.47 11.84
CA TYR A 11 -1.71 -0.89 10.51
C TYR A 11 -0.61 -1.62 9.71
N SER A 12 0.53 -1.90 10.32
CA SER A 12 1.63 -2.61 9.66
C SER A 12 1.26 -4.05 9.33
N VAL A 13 0.65 -4.76 10.28
CA VAL A 13 0.16 -6.14 10.09
C VAL A 13 -0.94 -6.17 9.04
N GLY A 14 -1.90 -5.25 9.08
CA GLY A 14 -2.99 -5.15 8.11
C GLY A 14 -2.49 -4.96 6.68
N PHE A 15 -1.52 -4.07 6.46
CA PHE A 15 -0.88 -3.90 5.16
C PHE A 15 -0.12 -5.14 4.70
N PHE A 16 0.62 -5.79 5.60
CA PHE A 16 1.36 -7.01 5.28
C PHE A 16 0.42 -8.14 4.86
N VAL A 17 -0.64 -8.38 5.63
CA VAL A 17 -1.64 -9.42 5.31
C VAL A 17 -2.38 -9.07 4.02
N ALA A 18 -2.69 -7.79 3.77
CA ALA A 18 -3.31 -7.36 2.52
C ALA A 18 -2.47 -7.72 1.28
N TRP A 19 -1.15 -7.54 1.36
CA TRP A 19 -0.24 -7.94 0.29
C TRP A 19 -0.20 -9.45 0.09
N LEU A 20 -0.20 -10.25 1.16
CA LEU A 20 -0.26 -11.70 1.08
C LEU A 20 -1.57 -12.15 0.42
N VAL A 21 -2.69 -11.59 0.84
CA VAL A 21 -4.02 -11.88 0.25
C VAL A 21 -4.04 -11.50 -1.23
N ALA A 22 -3.55 -10.31 -1.58
CA ALA A 22 -3.50 -9.88 -2.97
C ALA A 22 -2.64 -10.81 -3.84
N LEU A 23 -1.48 -11.23 -3.34
CA LEU A 23 -0.57 -12.11 -4.09
C LEU A 23 -1.08 -13.55 -4.20
N MET A 24 -1.59 -14.12 -3.12
CA MET A 24 -1.96 -15.54 -3.07
C MET A 24 -3.36 -15.82 -3.59
N LEU A 25 -4.33 -14.92 -3.33
CA LEU A 25 -5.74 -15.17 -3.68
C LEU A 25 -6.21 -14.39 -4.90
N VAL A 26 -5.67 -13.21 -5.16
CA VAL A 26 -6.18 -12.31 -6.21
C VAL A 26 -5.33 -12.33 -7.47
N ALA A 27 -4.01 -12.39 -7.35
CA ALA A 27 -3.09 -12.23 -8.48
C ALA A 27 -3.25 -13.33 -9.54
N GLU A 28 -3.35 -14.59 -9.13
CA GLU A 28 -3.47 -15.73 -10.04
C GLU A 28 -4.82 -15.76 -10.79
N PRO A 29 -6.00 -15.68 -10.12
CA PRO A 29 -7.29 -15.62 -10.80
C PRO A 29 -7.41 -14.44 -11.76
N MET A 30 -6.94 -13.25 -11.37
CA MET A 30 -6.95 -12.08 -12.23
C MET A 30 -6.12 -12.30 -13.49
N ARG A 31 -4.94 -12.87 -13.34
CA ARG A 31 -4.04 -13.14 -14.45
C ARG A 31 -4.61 -14.18 -15.43
N ASN A 32 -5.28 -15.20 -14.92
CA ASN A 32 -5.89 -16.26 -15.71
C ASN A 32 -7.08 -15.78 -16.55
N VAL A 33 -7.79 -14.74 -16.12
CA VAL A 33 -8.87 -14.13 -16.91
C VAL A 33 -8.37 -13.39 -18.15
N GLY A 34 -7.08 -13.01 -18.19
CA GLY A 34 -6.43 -12.40 -19.36
C GLY A 34 -6.97 -11.02 -19.75
N ARG A 35 -7.59 -10.28 -18.81
CA ARG A 35 -8.17 -8.95 -19.01
C ARG A 35 -7.24 -7.85 -18.48
N PHE A 36 -7.41 -6.63 -18.98
CA PHE A 36 -6.49 -5.52 -18.68
C PHE A 36 -6.92 -4.64 -17.51
N THR A 37 -8.22 -4.61 -17.19
CA THR A 37 -8.76 -3.75 -16.12
C THR A 37 -9.66 -4.54 -15.18
N MET A 38 -9.83 -4.03 -13.95
CA MET A 38 -10.79 -4.60 -12.99
C MET A 38 -12.22 -4.60 -13.55
N ALA A 39 -12.60 -3.57 -14.28
CA ALA A 39 -13.90 -3.50 -14.93
C ALA A 39 -14.11 -4.65 -15.92
N ASP A 40 -13.07 -5.03 -16.66
CA ASP A 40 -13.12 -6.14 -17.61
C ASP A 40 -13.23 -7.50 -16.91
N VAL A 41 -12.51 -7.68 -15.78
CA VAL A 41 -12.61 -8.91 -14.97
C VAL A 41 -14.02 -9.10 -14.41
N LEU A 42 -14.59 -8.05 -13.83
CA LEU A 42 -15.94 -8.08 -13.27
C LEU A 42 -17.00 -8.27 -14.35
N SER A 43 -16.84 -7.65 -15.53
CA SER A 43 -17.78 -7.77 -16.64
C SER A 43 -17.74 -9.13 -17.35
N PHE A 44 -16.75 -9.98 -17.04
CA PHE A 44 -16.66 -11.32 -17.62
C PHE A 44 -17.82 -12.25 -17.21
N ARG A 45 -18.32 -12.10 -15.98
CA ARG A 45 -19.43 -12.91 -15.45
C ARG A 45 -20.73 -12.15 -15.25
N LEU A 46 -20.70 -10.83 -15.30
CA LEU A 46 -21.83 -9.94 -15.01
C LEU A 46 -22.25 -9.16 -16.27
N LYS A 47 -23.42 -8.51 -16.22
CA LYS A 47 -23.91 -7.65 -17.32
C LYS A 47 -22.92 -6.54 -17.61
N GLN A 48 -22.37 -6.51 -18.82
CA GLN A 48 -21.22 -5.64 -19.17
C GLN A 48 -21.46 -4.15 -18.96
N LYS A 49 -22.55 -3.61 -19.48
CA LYS A 49 -22.80 -2.15 -19.43
C LYS A 49 -22.88 -1.58 -18.01
N PRO A 50 -23.79 -2.06 -17.11
CA PRO A 50 -23.92 -1.47 -15.78
C PRO A 50 -22.67 -1.72 -14.91
N VAL A 51 -22.05 -2.89 -15.04
CA VAL A 51 -20.86 -3.24 -14.25
C VAL A 51 -19.65 -2.39 -14.65
N ARG A 52 -19.44 -2.17 -15.95
CA ARG A 52 -18.35 -1.29 -16.42
C ARG A 52 -18.52 0.14 -15.93
N VAL A 53 -19.72 0.68 -15.99
CA VAL A 53 -19.99 2.05 -15.50
C VAL A 53 -19.75 2.14 -14.00
N ALA A 54 -20.32 1.21 -13.22
CA ALA A 54 -20.13 1.19 -11.76
C ALA A 54 -18.65 1.02 -11.36
N ALA A 55 -17.93 0.10 -12.00
CA ALA A 55 -16.52 -0.13 -11.74
C ALA A 55 -15.65 1.08 -12.13
N SER A 56 -15.96 1.75 -13.24
CA SER A 56 -15.23 2.96 -13.65
C SER A 56 -15.45 4.10 -12.67
N ILE A 57 -16.69 4.34 -12.23
CA ILE A 57 -17.00 5.36 -11.23
C ILE A 57 -16.28 5.05 -9.92
N ALA A 58 -16.39 3.82 -9.41
CA ALA A 58 -15.70 3.40 -8.18
C ALA A 58 -14.19 3.59 -8.29
N THR A 59 -13.59 3.20 -9.41
CA THR A 59 -12.14 3.36 -9.64
C THR A 59 -11.75 4.83 -9.64
N LEU A 60 -12.53 5.72 -10.27
CA LEU A 60 -12.26 7.16 -10.27
C LEU A 60 -12.29 7.74 -8.85
N PHE A 61 -13.32 7.42 -8.06
CA PHE A 61 -13.43 7.90 -6.69
C PHE A 61 -12.26 7.39 -5.83
N VAL A 62 -11.99 6.10 -5.84
CA VAL A 62 -10.88 5.50 -5.07
C VAL A 62 -9.55 6.14 -5.46
N THR A 63 -9.28 6.30 -6.76
CA THR A 63 -8.04 6.87 -7.25
C THR A 63 -7.91 8.35 -6.87
N LEU A 64 -9.00 9.12 -6.92
CA LEU A 64 -9.01 10.53 -6.53
C LEU A 64 -8.68 10.70 -5.04
N PHE A 65 -9.37 10.01 -4.15
CA PHE A 65 -9.08 10.07 -2.72
C PHE A 65 -7.68 9.59 -2.38
N TYR A 66 -7.22 8.52 -3.03
CA TYR A 66 -5.86 8.03 -2.87
C TYR A 66 -4.83 9.07 -3.33
N LEU A 67 -5.06 9.73 -4.46
CA LEU A 67 -4.18 10.78 -4.97
C LEU A 67 -4.09 11.97 -4.00
N ILE A 68 -5.24 12.43 -3.47
CA ILE A 68 -5.28 13.52 -2.49
C ILE A 68 -4.45 13.15 -1.25
N ALA A 69 -4.64 11.95 -0.71
CA ALA A 69 -3.89 11.48 0.44
C ALA A 69 -2.37 11.39 0.16
N GLN A 70 -2.00 10.90 -1.02
CA GLN A 70 -0.59 10.80 -1.43
C GLN A 70 0.06 12.18 -1.61
N MET A 71 -0.66 13.12 -2.22
CA MET A 71 -0.15 14.48 -2.42
C MET A 71 -0.02 15.25 -1.11
N ALA A 72 -0.96 15.08 -0.18
CA ALA A 72 -0.85 15.64 1.15
C ALA A 72 0.37 15.08 1.91
N GLY A 73 0.58 13.76 1.85
CA GLY A 73 1.74 13.11 2.45
C GLY A 73 3.08 13.54 1.82
N ALA A 74 3.14 13.60 0.50
CA ALA A 74 4.35 14.07 -0.20
C ALA A 74 4.65 15.53 0.14
N GLY A 75 3.62 16.37 0.17
CA GLY A 75 3.78 17.79 0.52
C GLY A 75 4.33 18.01 1.92
N SER A 76 3.80 17.29 2.90
CA SER A 76 4.28 17.39 4.29
C SER A 76 5.72 16.91 4.44
N LEU A 77 6.11 15.83 3.77
CA LEU A 77 7.49 15.33 3.79
C LEU A 77 8.47 16.32 3.15
N VAL A 78 8.11 16.88 2.00
CA VAL A 78 8.98 17.87 1.33
C VAL A 78 9.07 19.15 2.12
N ALA A 79 7.97 19.60 2.74
CA ALA A 79 7.99 20.77 3.61
C ALA A 79 8.94 20.60 4.79
N VAL A 80 8.92 19.44 5.45
CA VAL A 80 9.85 19.11 6.55
C VAL A 80 11.31 19.05 6.05
N LEU A 81 11.56 18.45 4.89
CA LEU A 81 12.93 18.32 4.35
C LEU A 81 13.53 19.66 3.92
N LEU A 82 12.71 20.61 3.45
CA LEU A 82 13.14 21.93 2.99
C LEU A 82 12.94 23.02 4.06
N ASP A 83 12.51 22.65 5.27
CA ASP A 83 12.22 23.58 6.37
C ASP A 83 11.22 24.69 5.98
N ILE A 84 10.23 24.31 5.17
CA ILE A 84 9.19 25.21 4.67
C ILE A 84 7.99 25.20 5.61
N HIS A 85 7.75 26.30 6.32
CA HIS A 85 6.61 26.44 7.22
C HIS A 85 5.43 27.20 6.60
N ASP A 86 5.64 27.93 5.51
CA ASP A 86 4.61 28.71 4.85
C ASP A 86 3.76 27.82 3.91
N PHE A 87 2.44 27.83 4.09
CA PHE A 87 1.47 27.07 3.31
C PHE A 87 1.55 27.34 1.79
N LYS A 88 1.86 28.58 1.39
CA LYS A 88 1.95 28.94 -0.04
C LYS A 88 3.14 28.25 -0.70
N TRP A 89 4.28 28.24 -0.07
CA TRP A 89 5.48 27.56 -0.57
C TRP A 89 5.32 26.05 -0.57
N GLN A 90 4.66 25.51 0.45
CA GLN A 90 4.31 24.08 0.51
C GLN A 90 3.39 23.68 -0.66
N ALA A 91 2.36 24.45 -0.95
CA ALA A 91 1.45 24.20 -2.07
C ALA A 91 2.18 24.26 -3.42
N LEU A 92 3.10 25.21 -3.59
CA LEU A 92 3.92 25.34 -4.79
C LEU A 92 4.82 24.11 -5.01
N VAL A 93 5.48 23.64 -3.97
CA VAL A 93 6.32 22.44 -4.03
C VAL A 93 5.50 21.20 -4.38
N VAL A 94 4.33 21.02 -3.75
CA VAL A 94 3.40 19.93 -4.09
C VAL A 94 2.98 20.00 -5.55
N GLY A 95 2.71 21.21 -6.06
CA GLY A 95 2.37 21.44 -7.47
C GLY A 95 3.52 21.03 -8.42
N ILE A 96 4.75 21.43 -8.13
CA ILE A 96 5.94 21.06 -8.92
C ILE A 96 6.12 19.53 -8.93
N VAL A 97 6.07 18.89 -7.76
CA VAL A 97 6.17 17.43 -7.65
C VAL A 97 5.06 16.74 -8.43
N GLY A 98 3.83 17.27 -8.38
CA GLY A 98 2.70 16.74 -9.16
C GLY A 98 2.93 16.83 -10.67
N VAL A 99 3.43 17.95 -11.16
CA VAL A 99 3.75 18.11 -12.60
C VAL A 99 4.85 17.15 -13.02
N LEU A 100 5.93 17.03 -12.25
CA LEU A 100 7.01 16.06 -12.52
C LEU A 100 6.48 14.62 -12.55
N MET A 101 5.55 14.28 -11.63
CA MET A 101 4.88 12.99 -11.62
C MET A 101 4.10 12.73 -12.91
N ILE A 102 3.33 13.70 -13.38
CA ILE A 102 2.56 13.59 -14.63
C ILE A 102 3.51 13.38 -15.81
N VAL A 103 4.57 14.16 -15.89
CA VAL A 103 5.56 14.06 -16.98
C VAL A 103 6.19 12.67 -17.03
N TYR A 104 6.70 12.16 -15.91
CA TYR A 104 7.35 10.86 -15.94
C TYR A 104 6.37 9.70 -16.19
N VAL A 105 5.10 9.81 -15.77
CA VAL A 105 4.07 8.82 -16.04
C VAL A 105 3.68 8.82 -17.51
N LEU A 106 3.56 10.00 -18.13
CA LEU A 106 3.26 10.12 -19.56
C LEU A 106 4.38 9.55 -20.44
N VAL A 107 5.63 9.83 -20.09
CA VAL A 107 6.80 9.35 -20.87
C VAL A 107 7.08 7.87 -20.60
N GLY A 108 7.04 7.45 -19.34
CA GLY A 108 7.43 6.10 -18.93
C GLY A 108 6.33 5.05 -19.06
N GLY A 109 5.06 5.46 -19.08
CA GLY A 109 3.92 4.55 -19.08
C GLY A 109 3.95 3.55 -17.91
N MET A 110 3.25 2.44 -18.05
CA MET A 110 3.18 1.40 -16.99
C MET A 110 4.53 0.71 -16.74
N LYS A 111 5.34 0.50 -17.76
CA LYS A 111 6.67 -0.13 -17.61
C LYS A 111 7.63 0.80 -16.87
N GLY A 112 7.71 2.05 -17.27
CA GLY A 112 8.57 3.05 -16.64
C GLY A 112 8.24 3.26 -15.16
N THR A 113 6.96 3.40 -14.83
CA THR A 113 6.52 3.52 -13.44
C THR A 113 6.84 2.28 -12.60
N THR A 114 6.81 1.08 -13.18
CA THR A 114 7.20 -0.15 -12.49
C THR A 114 8.69 -0.18 -12.19
N TYR A 115 9.55 0.22 -13.13
CA TYR A 115 11.01 0.31 -12.88
C TYR A 115 11.35 1.33 -11.80
N VAL A 116 10.76 2.52 -11.86
CA VAL A 116 10.95 3.54 -10.82
C VAL A 116 10.55 3.02 -9.44
N GLN A 117 9.47 2.26 -9.35
CA GLN A 117 9.04 1.69 -8.08
C GLN A 117 9.94 0.56 -7.58
N MET A 118 10.51 -0.26 -8.47
CA MET A 118 11.51 -1.26 -8.06
C MET A 118 12.75 -0.60 -7.45
N ILE A 119 13.27 0.43 -8.10
CA ILE A 119 14.42 1.20 -7.58
C ILE A 119 14.07 1.81 -6.22
N LYS A 120 12.88 2.45 -6.13
CA LYS A 120 12.40 3.05 -4.89
C LYS A 120 12.23 2.00 -3.77
N ALA A 121 11.73 0.82 -4.06
CA ALA A 121 11.60 -0.25 -3.07
C ALA A 121 12.96 -0.73 -2.54
N VAL A 122 13.95 -0.90 -3.42
CA VAL A 122 15.31 -1.27 -3.01
C VAL A 122 15.93 -0.20 -2.12
N LEU A 123 15.81 1.08 -2.51
CA LEU A 123 16.33 2.21 -1.72
C LEU A 123 15.64 2.32 -0.36
N LEU A 124 14.32 2.09 -0.32
CA LEU A 124 13.55 2.13 0.92
C LEU A 124 13.97 1.00 1.87
N VAL A 125 14.09 -0.22 1.38
CA VAL A 125 14.52 -1.37 2.19
C VAL A 125 15.95 -1.15 2.69
N ALA A 126 16.86 -0.71 1.82
CA ALA A 126 18.24 -0.39 2.22
C ALA A 126 18.28 0.71 3.29
N GLY A 127 17.50 1.79 3.10
CA GLY A 127 17.41 2.87 4.09
C GLY A 127 16.87 2.41 5.44
N VAL A 128 15.82 1.59 5.45
CA VAL A 128 15.29 1.03 6.71
C VAL A 128 16.31 0.13 7.40
N VAL A 129 16.99 -0.74 6.66
CA VAL A 129 18.03 -1.62 7.22
C VAL A 129 19.17 -0.79 7.82
N ILE A 130 19.66 0.23 7.10
CA ILE A 130 20.70 1.13 7.59
C ILE A 130 20.24 1.86 8.84
N MET A 131 19.00 2.41 8.85
CA MET A 131 18.45 3.08 10.03
C MET A 131 18.36 2.14 11.23
N CYS A 132 17.84 0.93 11.06
CA CYS A 132 17.78 -0.05 12.13
C CYS A 132 19.17 -0.39 12.68
N PHE A 133 20.14 -0.56 11.80
CA PHE A 133 21.52 -0.84 12.17
C PHE A 133 22.17 0.31 12.96
N LEU A 134 21.98 1.56 12.49
CA LEU A 134 22.50 2.75 13.18
C LEU A 134 21.86 2.94 14.56
N VAL A 135 20.53 2.72 14.68
CA VAL A 135 19.81 2.77 15.96
C VAL A 135 20.36 1.71 16.90
N PHE A 136 20.61 0.50 16.40
CA PHE A 136 21.16 -0.58 17.22
C PHE A 136 22.58 -0.29 17.75
N ILE A 137 23.43 0.33 16.93
CA ILE A 137 24.77 0.80 17.33
C ILE A 137 24.67 1.94 18.35
N ALA A 138 23.79 2.92 18.10
CA ALA A 138 23.65 4.09 18.95
C ALA A 138 23.19 3.73 20.38
N LEU A 139 22.37 2.71 20.52
CA LEU A 139 21.78 2.32 21.80
C LEU A 139 22.64 1.43 22.68
N ARG A 140 23.80 0.95 22.20
CA ARG A 140 24.84 0.17 22.94
C ARG A 140 24.37 -0.88 23.96
N GLY A 141 23.07 -1.09 24.16
CA GLY A 141 22.50 -1.92 25.24
C GLY A 141 21.54 -3.01 24.80
N GLY A 142 21.39 -3.27 23.49
CA GLY A 142 20.50 -4.28 22.97
C GLY A 142 19.00 -3.88 22.97
N PHE A 143 18.12 -4.83 22.67
CA PHE A 143 16.68 -4.61 22.56
C PHE A 143 16.04 -4.10 23.86
N SER A 144 16.51 -4.57 25.03
CA SER A 144 15.97 -4.14 26.33
C SER A 144 16.15 -2.62 26.54
N THR A 145 17.33 -2.10 26.21
CA THR A 145 17.63 -0.67 26.35
C THR A 145 16.80 0.15 25.36
N LEU A 146 16.57 -0.36 24.16
CA LEU A 146 15.71 0.28 23.16
C LEU A 146 14.28 0.45 23.66
N PHE A 147 13.70 -0.61 24.22
CA PHE A 147 12.35 -0.57 24.76
C PHE A 147 12.23 0.34 25.99
N ASN A 148 13.19 0.28 26.92
CA ASN A 148 13.19 1.12 28.11
C ASN A 148 13.32 2.60 27.72
N ASN A 149 14.26 2.94 26.85
CA ASN A 149 14.42 4.32 26.38
C ASN A 149 13.16 4.81 25.61
N ALA A 150 12.51 3.94 24.84
CA ALA A 150 11.27 4.29 24.16
C ALA A 150 10.13 4.57 25.14
N ILE A 151 10.02 3.81 26.22
CA ILE A 151 9.05 4.03 27.28
C ILE A 151 9.34 5.35 28.01
N ASP A 152 10.61 5.62 28.35
CA ASP A 152 11.03 6.83 29.07
C ASP A 152 10.80 8.09 28.21
N MET A 153 11.16 8.06 26.94
CA MET A 153 10.89 9.16 26.01
C MET A 153 9.39 9.39 25.80
N HIS A 154 8.61 8.33 25.81
CA HIS A 154 7.16 8.42 25.70
C HIS A 154 6.53 9.03 26.94
N ALA A 155 7.00 8.66 28.13
CA ALA A 155 6.57 9.23 29.41
C ALA A 155 6.91 10.74 29.52
N ALA A 156 8.00 11.17 28.87
CA ALA A 156 8.41 12.57 28.85
C ALA A 156 7.61 13.44 27.86
N SER A 157 6.89 12.83 26.89
CA SER A 157 6.17 13.61 25.87
C SER A 157 4.87 14.19 26.43
N GLU A 158 4.70 15.51 26.31
CA GLU A 158 3.52 16.24 26.79
C GLU A 158 2.22 15.75 26.14
N GLN A 159 2.26 15.35 24.87
CA GLN A 159 1.11 14.85 24.12
C GLN A 159 0.49 13.57 24.69
N ILE A 160 1.26 12.81 25.45
CA ILE A 160 0.82 11.55 26.06
C ILE A 160 0.28 11.81 27.46
N LYS A 161 0.87 12.76 28.18
CA LYS A 161 0.35 13.23 29.47
C LYS A 161 -1.05 13.83 29.34
N GLU A 162 -1.31 14.59 28.26
CA GLU A 162 -2.63 15.11 27.94
C GLU A 162 -3.68 14.02 27.70
N LYS A 163 -3.29 12.85 27.19
CA LYS A 163 -4.19 11.72 26.96
C LYS A 163 -4.42 10.82 28.16
N GLY A 164 -3.77 11.10 29.30
CA GLY A 164 -3.95 10.37 30.56
C GLY A 164 -3.40 8.94 30.55
N TYR A 165 -2.49 8.61 29.62
CA TYR A 165 -1.86 7.28 29.58
C TYR A 165 -0.61 7.27 30.45
N GLU A 166 -0.47 6.23 31.29
CA GLU A 166 0.80 5.97 31.97
C GLU A 166 1.82 5.34 31.01
N ALA A 167 3.11 5.64 31.21
CA ALA A 167 4.18 5.18 30.32
C ALA A 167 4.26 3.64 30.17
N LYS A 168 3.88 2.91 31.20
CA LYS A 168 3.83 1.44 31.20
C LYS A 168 2.75 0.86 30.28
N ASP A 169 1.68 1.60 30.01
CA ASP A 169 0.51 1.12 29.29
C ASP A 169 0.75 1.10 27.77
N ILE A 170 1.72 1.85 27.25
CA ILE A 170 1.99 1.97 25.80
C ILE A 170 2.36 0.64 25.15
N MET A 171 2.98 -0.25 25.90
CA MET A 171 3.34 -1.59 25.40
C MET A 171 2.20 -2.60 25.59
N ALA A 172 1.14 -2.24 26.30
CA ALA A 172 -0.02 -3.12 26.47
C ALA A 172 -0.92 -3.10 25.22
N PRO A 173 -1.39 -4.26 24.74
CA PRO A 173 -2.37 -4.33 23.66
C PRO A 173 -3.73 -3.84 24.15
N GLY A 174 -4.50 -3.21 23.25
CA GLY A 174 -5.89 -2.83 23.52
C GLY A 174 -6.09 -1.45 24.15
N LEU A 175 -5.08 -0.59 24.17
CA LEU A 175 -5.18 0.80 24.67
C LEU A 175 -6.21 1.61 23.88
N LYS A 176 -6.14 1.57 22.56
CA LYS A 176 -7.06 2.29 21.68
C LYS A 176 -8.33 1.49 21.40
N TYR A 177 -8.18 0.18 21.20
CA TYR A 177 -9.25 -0.69 20.69
C TYR A 177 -9.76 -1.71 21.73
N GLY A 178 -9.33 -1.64 22.98
CA GLY A 178 -9.66 -2.63 24.03
C GLY A 178 -10.73 -2.21 25.02
N ALA A 179 -10.98 -0.91 25.17
CA ALA A 179 -11.75 -0.37 26.29
C ALA A 179 -13.25 -0.74 26.25
N THR A 180 -13.88 -0.73 25.09
CA THR A 180 -15.33 -0.97 24.95
C THR A 180 -15.61 -1.98 23.83
N THR A 181 -16.81 -2.55 23.82
CA THR A 181 -17.24 -3.46 22.73
C THR A 181 -17.22 -2.73 21.38
N ALA A 182 -17.57 -1.46 21.34
CA ALA A 182 -17.51 -0.65 20.13
C ALA A 182 -16.09 -0.54 19.59
N THR A 183 -15.11 -0.22 20.45
CA THR A 183 -13.70 -0.12 20.01
C THR A 183 -13.11 -1.46 19.57
N LYS A 184 -13.57 -2.59 20.13
CA LYS A 184 -13.19 -3.92 19.66
C LYS A 184 -13.75 -4.21 18.27
N LEU A 185 -14.97 -3.79 17.99
CA LEU A 185 -15.57 -3.90 16.65
C LEU A 185 -14.85 -2.98 15.66
N ASP A 186 -14.46 -1.78 16.07
CA ASP A 186 -13.64 -0.88 15.25
C ASP A 186 -12.28 -1.51 14.89
N PHE A 187 -11.66 -2.26 15.82
CA PHE A 187 -10.42 -2.98 15.58
C PHE A 187 -10.59 -4.04 14.47
N ILE A 188 -11.64 -4.86 14.56
CA ILE A 188 -11.94 -5.90 13.56
C ILE A 188 -12.29 -5.25 12.21
N SER A 189 -13.15 -4.24 12.23
CA SER A 189 -13.54 -3.48 11.04
C SER A 189 -12.35 -2.86 10.33
N LEU A 190 -11.44 -2.24 11.08
CA LEU A 190 -10.21 -1.66 10.55
C LEU A 190 -9.30 -2.73 9.94
N GLY A 191 -9.14 -3.88 10.59
CA GLY A 191 -8.36 -5.01 10.07
C GLY A 191 -8.91 -5.51 8.73
N ILE A 192 -10.21 -5.75 8.66
CA ILE A 192 -10.89 -6.18 7.42
C ILE A 192 -10.76 -5.09 6.34
N SER A 193 -10.97 -3.84 6.70
CA SER A 193 -10.89 -2.70 5.78
C SER A 193 -9.48 -2.56 5.20
N LEU A 194 -8.42 -2.72 6.00
CA LEU A 194 -7.04 -2.67 5.52
C LEU A 194 -6.75 -3.83 4.57
N VAL A 195 -7.13 -5.06 4.94
CA VAL A 195 -6.84 -6.25 4.13
C VAL A 195 -7.58 -6.21 2.79
N LEU A 196 -8.89 -6.01 2.81
CA LEU A 196 -9.70 -5.99 1.60
C LEU A 196 -9.50 -4.71 0.79
N GLY A 197 -9.37 -3.55 1.45
CA GLY A 197 -9.18 -2.27 0.81
C GLY A 197 -7.85 -2.20 0.05
N VAL A 198 -6.75 -2.52 0.70
CA VAL A 198 -5.41 -2.50 0.05
C VAL A 198 -5.29 -3.61 -0.99
N GLY A 199 -5.81 -4.81 -0.69
CA GLY A 199 -5.83 -5.93 -1.64
C GLY A 199 -6.70 -5.69 -2.87
N GLY A 200 -7.70 -4.81 -2.78
CA GLY A 200 -8.63 -4.45 -3.86
C GLY A 200 -8.28 -3.18 -4.64
N LEU A 201 -7.17 -2.50 -4.34
CA LEU A 201 -6.80 -1.25 -5.00
C LEU A 201 -6.57 -1.44 -6.52
N PRO A 202 -7.31 -0.76 -7.39
CA PRO A 202 -7.26 -0.97 -8.84
C PRO A 202 -5.86 -0.76 -9.43
N HIS A 203 -5.15 0.26 -8.97
CA HIS A 203 -3.79 0.59 -9.44
C HIS A 203 -2.72 -0.43 -8.99
N VAL A 204 -2.97 -1.16 -7.90
CA VAL A 204 -2.11 -2.27 -7.46
C VAL A 204 -2.36 -3.50 -8.31
N LEU A 205 -3.64 -3.84 -8.49
CA LEU A 205 -4.05 -5.04 -9.20
C LEU A 205 -3.68 -5.01 -10.69
N MET A 206 -3.76 -3.85 -11.34
CA MET A 206 -3.33 -3.69 -12.73
C MET A 206 -1.85 -4.03 -12.97
N ARG A 207 -1.00 -4.01 -11.96
CA ARG A 207 0.42 -4.36 -12.10
C ARG A 207 0.69 -5.85 -12.27
N PHE A 208 -0.20 -6.70 -11.80
CA PHE A 208 -0.08 -8.14 -12.02
C PHE A 208 -0.12 -8.52 -13.51
N TYR A 209 -0.70 -7.68 -14.37
CA TYR A 209 -0.70 -7.87 -15.81
C TYR A 209 0.63 -7.49 -16.50
N THR A 210 1.49 -6.73 -15.84
CA THR A 210 2.79 -6.32 -16.40
C THR A 210 3.88 -7.38 -16.26
N VAL A 211 3.64 -8.41 -15.42
CA VAL A 211 4.62 -9.49 -15.18
C VAL A 211 4.55 -10.52 -16.31
N PRO A 212 5.70 -10.90 -16.95
CA PRO A 212 5.73 -11.91 -18.02
C PRO A 212 5.18 -13.26 -17.55
N THR A 213 4.34 -13.90 -18.36
CA THR A 213 3.77 -15.22 -18.04
C THR A 213 4.82 -16.30 -18.19
N PRO A 214 5.06 -17.18 -17.19
CA PRO A 214 6.01 -18.29 -17.33
C PRO A 214 5.65 -19.26 -18.48
N LEU A 215 4.35 -19.40 -18.77
CA LEU A 215 3.84 -20.29 -19.84
C LEU A 215 4.19 -19.86 -21.26
N ARG A 216 4.66 -18.63 -21.49
CA ARG A 216 5.15 -18.22 -22.82
C ARG A 216 6.52 -18.81 -23.19
N ARG A 217 7.21 -19.48 -22.25
CA ARG A 217 8.48 -20.20 -22.50
C ARG A 217 8.29 -21.68 -22.85
N ALA A 218 7.12 -22.26 -22.62
CA ALA A 218 6.78 -23.53 -23.20
C ALA A 218 6.36 -23.26 -24.66
N GLY A 219 7.25 -23.48 -25.58
CA GLY A 219 6.93 -23.50 -27.02
C GLY A 219 5.76 -24.46 -27.28
N PRO A 220 5.12 -24.41 -28.44
CA PRO A 220 4.02 -25.29 -28.73
C PRO A 220 4.46 -26.74 -28.48
N LEU A 221 3.68 -27.43 -27.64
CA LEU A 221 3.93 -28.85 -27.37
C LEU A 221 4.02 -29.57 -28.72
N PRO A 222 5.11 -30.26 -29.03
CA PRO A 222 5.21 -31.06 -30.29
C PRO A 222 4.15 -32.16 -30.18
N GLY A 223 3.09 -32.06 -30.97
CA GLY A 223 2.09 -33.13 -31.06
C GLY A 223 0.62 -32.72 -31.22
N ARG A 224 0.26 -31.45 -31.18
CA ARG A 224 -1.09 -31.05 -31.62
C ARG A 224 -1.08 -30.68 -33.11
N SER A 225 -1.20 -31.71 -33.93
CA SER A 225 -1.56 -31.54 -35.33
C SER A 225 -2.90 -30.81 -35.41
N SER A 226 -2.91 -29.71 -36.13
CA SER A 226 -4.14 -29.03 -36.55
C SER A 226 -4.96 -30.02 -37.36
N SER A 227 -5.94 -30.69 -36.76
CA SER A 227 -6.99 -31.35 -37.52
C SER A 227 -7.79 -30.26 -38.23
N SER A 228 -7.56 -30.17 -39.50
CA SER A 228 -8.34 -29.42 -40.47
C SER A 228 -9.79 -29.73 -40.32
N VAL A 229 -10.59 -28.70 -40.01
CA VAL A 229 -12.04 -28.73 -40.14
C VAL A 229 -12.37 -28.73 -41.62
N PRO A 230 -13.04 -29.76 -42.20
CA PRO A 230 -13.46 -29.72 -43.58
C PRO A 230 -14.57 -28.67 -43.73
N SER A 231 -14.39 -27.78 -44.69
CA SER A 231 -15.41 -26.88 -45.21
C SER A 231 -16.49 -27.71 -45.89
N THR A 232 -17.67 -27.75 -45.35
CA THR A 232 -18.87 -28.18 -46.06
C THR A 232 -19.49 -26.99 -46.78
N SER A 233 -19.45 -27.15 -48.08
CA SER A 233 -20.19 -26.37 -49.08
C SER A 233 -21.68 -26.31 -48.83
#